data_844e4a9dd4e9203b6eb90cdc6bf1fbb9
#
_entry.id   844e4a9dd4e9203b6eb90cdc6bf1fbb9
#
_cell.length_a   1.000
_cell.length_b   1.000
_cell.length_c   1.000
_cell.angle_alpha   90.00
_cell.angle_beta   90.00
_cell.angle_gamma   90.00
#
_symmetry.space_group_name_H-M   'P 1'
#
loop_
_entity.id
_entity.type
_entity.pdbx_description
1 polymer ?
#
loop_
_entity_poly.entity_id
_entity_poly.type
_entity_poly.pdbx_seq_one_letter_code
_entity_poly.pdbx_strand_id
1 'polypeptide(L)'
;NANLNNKYKFDTFVVGSNNKFAHSAALAVAESPGEAYNPLYLYGGAGLGKTHLMHSIGHFVLEQNQDKKVLYVTSEQFTNEVIESIRSGNAAAMTKLRDKYRTVDVLLIDDVQFIIGKESTQEEFFHTFNVLHSAGKQIIISSDKPPKEMETLEERFRSRFEWGLIADIHPPDYETRMAILRKNAEMYDKEIDDEIIQYIATNIKSNIRELEGALNKVMANARLNKQELNLALAEDALKDVIYPDQRREVSPTLIIDVVAEHFNISKEDITSKKRNSEYVVPRQIIMYLCRQMTEATFQMIAAYLGKKDHTTVIHGVEKIEEKIQTDEDLRNKIETIQKK
;
A
#
# COMPACT_ATOMS: atom_id res chain seq x y z
N ASN A 1 16.99 22.52 -5.91
CA ASN A 1 16.72 21.09 -5.93
C ASN A 1 15.24 20.85 -6.22
N ALA A 2 14.93 20.25 -7.37
CA ALA A 2 13.54 20.06 -7.84
C ALA A 2 12.78 18.95 -7.08
N ASN A 3 13.49 18.19 -6.25
CA ASN A 3 12.95 17.06 -5.46
C ASN A 3 12.32 15.95 -6.34
N LEU A 4 12.90 15.68 -7.51
CA LEU A 4 12.41 14.69 -8.47
C LEU A 4 13.08 13.33 -8.28
N ASN A 5 12.29 12.26 -8.47
CA ASN A 5 12.79 10.88 -8.49
C ASN A 5 13.27 10.51 -9.90
N ASN A 6 14.54 10.14 -10.03
CA ASN A 6 15.18 9.83 -11.31
C ASN A 6 14.60 8.58 -12.02
N LYS A 7 13.87 7.73 -11.30
CA LYS A 7 13.23 6.54 -11.89
C LYS A 7 11.95 6.88 -12.67
N TYR A 8 11.34 8.03 -12.39
CA TYR A 8 10.05 8.41 -12.94
C TYR A 8 10.21 9.41 -14.11
N LYS A 9 10.42 8.85 -15.29
CA LYS A 9 10.51 9.60 -16.55
C LYS A 9 9.48 9.11 -17.54
N PHE A 10 9.24 9.87 -18.62
CA PHE A 10 8.36 9.42 -19.70
C PHE A 10 8.84 8.13 -20.35
N ASP A 11 10.17 7.93 -20.48
CA ASP A 11 10.76 6.72 -21.06
C ASP A 11 10.44 5.44 -20.27
N THR A 12 10.26 5.56 -18.97
CA THR A 12 9.96 4.44 -18.09
C THR A 12 8.46 4.26 -17.83
N PHE A 13 7.63 5.18 -18.33
CA PHE A 13 6.19 5.11 -18.18
C PHE A 13 5.57 4.26 -19.28
N VAL A 14 4.76 3.27 -18.90
CA VAL A 14 4.05 2.40 -19.85
C VAL A 14 2.69 3.00 -20.17
N VAL A 15 2.48 3.34 -21.45
CA VAL A 15 1.21 3.88 -21.94
C VAL A 15 0.26 2.74 -22.31
N GLY A 16 -0.96 2.80 -21.78
CA GLY A 16 -2.05 1.88 -22.08
C GLY A 16 -3.37 2.63 -22.29
N SER A 17 -4.42 1.89 -22.60
CA SER A 17 -5.76 2.47 -22.76
C SER A 17 -6.24 3.23 -21.52
N ASN A 18 -5.82 2.80 -20.33
CA ASN A 18 -6.19 3.35 -19.02
C ASN A 18 -5.57 4.71 -18.69
N ASN A 19 -4.48 5.10 -19.34
CA ASN A 19 -3.71 6.30 -19.02
C ASN A 19 -3.31 7.14 -20.23
N LYS A 20 -3.70 6.75 -21.44
CA LYS A 20 -3.27 7.40 -22.68
C LYS A 20 -3.61 8.89 -22.72
N PHE A 21 -4.81 9.27 -22.28
CA PHE A 21 -5.24 10.66 -22.22
C PHE A 21 -4.41 11.49 -21.24
N ALA A 22 -4.23 10.97 -20.01
CA ALA A 22 -3.40 11.61 -19.00
C ALA A 22 -1.93 11.74 -19.43
N HIS A 23 -1.38 10.71 -20.08
CA HIS A 23 -0.02 10.74 -20.62
C HIS A 23 0.12 11.81 -21.71
N SER A 24 -0.82 11.88 -22.65
CA SER A 24 -0.80 12.89 -23.73
C SER A 24 -0.92 14.32 -23.18
N ALA A 25 -1.78 14.53 -22.18
CA ALA A 25 -1.93 15.81 -21.50
C ALA A 25 -0.65 16.20 -20.74
N ALA A 26 -0.03 15.25 -20.05
CA ALA A 26 1.23 15.46 -19.34
C ALA A 26 2.36 15.83 -20.28
N LEU A 27 2.46 15.19 -21.43
CA LEU A 27 3.47 15.49 -22.44
C LEU A 27 3.26 16.89 -23.04
N ALA A 28 2.04 17.25 -23.39
CA ALA A 28 1.70 18.60 -23.90
C ALA A 28 2.07 19.70 -22.90
N VAL A 29 1.79 19.48 -21.62
CA VAL A 29 2.16 20.42 -20.55
C VAL A 29 3.68 20.50 -20.37
N ALA A 30 4.39 19.39 -20.48
CA ALA A 30 5.84 19.35 -20.36
C ALA A 30 6.53 20.10 -21.54
N GLU A 31 5.98 19.99 -22.74
CA GLU A 31 6.48 20.68 -23.95
C GLU A 31 6.21 22.19 -23.93
N SER A 32 5.08 22.64 -23.36
CA SER A 32 4.65 24.03 -23.32
C SER A 32 4.10 24.42 -21.95
N PRO A 33 4.96 24.51 -20.91
CA PRO A 33 4.52 24.80 -19.55
C PRO A 33 3.87 26.19 -19.43
N GLY A 34 2.70 26.25 -18.83
CA GLY A 34 1.91 27.46 -18.64
C GLY A 34 1.02 27.87 -19.83
N GLU A 35 1.20 27.22 -20.99
CA GLU A 35 0.50 27.60 -22.24
C GLU A 35 -0.54 26.54 -22.66
N ALA A 36 -0.23 25.25 -22.53
CA ALA A 36 -1.11 24.17 -23.01
C ALA A 36 -2.35 24.01 -22.11
N TYR A 37 -2.16 23.50 -20.90
CA TYR A 37 -3.23 23.25 -19.92
C TYR A 37 -2.76 23.66 -18.54
N ASN A 38 -3.41 24.63 -17.90
CA ASN A 38 -3.00 25.15 -16.61
C ASN A 38 -4.21 25.50 -15.71
N PRO A 39 -4.43 24.81 -14.60
CA PRO A 39 -3.66 23.67 -14.11
C PRO A 39 -3.91 22.38 -14.91
N LEU A 40 -2.99 21.43 -14.82
CA LEU A 40 -3.25 20.04 -15.17
C LEU A 40 -3.63 19.28 -13.87
N TYR A 41 -4.82 18.71 -13.84
CA TYR A 41 -5.32 17.95 -12.70
C TYR A 41 -5.40 16.48 -13.07
N LEU A 42 -4.56 15.66 -12.42
CA LEU A 42 -4.51 14.21 -12.62
C LEU A 42 -5.25 13.51 -11.46
N TYR A 43 -6.21 12.67 -11.75
CA TYR A 43 -6.88 11.91 -10.70
C TYR A 43 -7.03 10.42 -11.05
N GLY A 44 -7.18 9.62 -10.01
CA GLY A 44 -7.35 8.18 -10.09
C GLY A 44 -6.96 7.52 -8.79
N GLY A 45 -7.28 6.25 -8.65
CA GLY A 45 -6.95 5.47 -7.46
C GLY A 45 -5.46 5.49 -7.10
N ALA A 46 -5.16 5.03 -5.91
CA ALA A 46 -3.77 4.93 -5.45
C ALA A 46 -2.94 3.99 -6.34
N GLY A 47 -1.68 4.34 -6.58
CA GLY A 47 -0.74 3.46 -7.29
C GLY A 47 -0.98 3.28 -8.79
N LEU A 48 -1.70 4.21 -9.45
CA LEU A 48 -2.01 4.13 -10.89
C LEU A 48 -1.02 4.89 -11.79
N GLY A 49 -0.03 5.60 -11.23
CA GLY A 49 1.01 6.28 -12.00
C GLY A 49 0.91 7.81 -12.05
N LYS A 50 0.02 8.45 -11.27
CA LYS A 50 -0.09 9.91 -11.18
C LYS A 50 1.25 10.56 -10.83
N THR A 51 1.87 10.11 -9.74
CA THR A 51 3.19 10.59 -9.29
C THR A 51 4.26 10.40 -10.34
N HIS A 52 4.27 9.27 -11.05
CA HIS A 52 5.20 9.00 -12.14
C HIS A 52 5.08 10.05 -13.26
N LEU A 53 3.86 10.35 -13.71
CA LEU A 53 3.63 11.38 -14.74
C LEU A 53 4.06 12.78 -14.26
N MET A 54 3.80 13.11 -13.00
CA MET A 54 4.22 14.40 -12.44
C MET A 54 5.74 14.56 -12.46
N HIS A 55 6.48 13.55 -11.99
CA HIS A 55 7.94 13.56 -12.05
C HIS A 55 8.45 13.59 -13.50
N SER A 56 7.79 12.89 -14.42
CA SER A 56 8.13 12.87 -15.83
C SER A 56 8.04 14.29 -16.46
N ILE A 57 6.99 15.02 -16.12
CA ILE A 57 6.84 16.43 -16.53
C ILE A 57 8.02 17.27 -16.02
N GLY A 58 8.33 17.15 -14.74
CA GLY A 58 9.41 17.90 -14.11
C GLY A 58 10.78 17.61 -14.75
N HIS A 59 11.09 16.33 -14.97
CA HIS A 59 12.33 15.94 -15.66
C HIS A 59 12.39 16.46 -17.09
N PHE A 60 11.31 16.32 -17.85
CA PHE A 60 11.26 16.80 -19.23
C PHE A 60 11.52 18.32 -19.31
N VAL A 61 10.85 19.11 -18.47
CA VAL A 61 11.04 20.56 -18.43
C VAL A 61 12.50 20.94 -18.13
N LEU A 62 13.14 20.27 -17.16
CA LEU A 62 14.54 20.53 -16.81
C LEU A 62 15.51 20.05 -17.87
N GLU A 63 15.21 18.97 -18.59
CA GLU A 63 16.02 18.47 -19.72
C GLU A 63 15.98 19.47 -20.90
N GLN A 64 14.83 20.12 -21.14
CA GLN A 64 14.71 21.14 -22.17
C GLN A 64 15.34 22.47 -21.78
N ASN A 65 15.24 22.87 -20.51
CA ASN A 65 15.81 24.11 -20.01
C ASN A 65 16.19 23.98 -18.52
N GLN A 66 17.49 23.85 -18.27
CA GLN A 66 18.04 23.67 -16.92
C GLN A 66 17.87 24.90 -16.00
N ASP A 67 17.61 26.08 -16.55
CA ASP A 67 17.39 27.32 -15.79
C ASP A 67 15.98 27.43 -15.22
N LYS A 68 15.06 26.58 -15.67
CA LYS A 68 13.70 26.52 -15.13
C LYS A 68 13.69 26.03 -13.67
N LYS A 69 12.88 26.68 -12.86
CA LYS A 69 12.64 26.29 -11.47
C LYS A 69 11.45 25.35 -11.39
N VAL A 70 11.73 24.08 -11.20
CA VAL A 70 10.73 23.04 -11.01
C VAL A 70 10.73 22.59 -9.55
N LEU A 71 9.57 22.47 -8.94
CA LEU A 71 9.42 21.99 -7.58
C LEU A 71 8.32 20.93 -7.50
N TYR A 72 8.71 19.74 -7.06
CA TYR A 72 7.77 18.69 -6.65
C TYR A 72 7.64 18.69 -5.12
N VAL A 73 6.41 18.59 -4.66
CA VAL A 73 6.06 18.52 -3.24
C VAL A 73 4.81 17.67 -3.04
N THR A 74 4.76 16.90 -1.97
CA THR A 74 3.49 16.32 -1.51
C THR A 74 2.69 17.35 -0.76
N SER A 75 1.37 17.24 -0.79
CA SER A 75 0.50 18.15 -0.03
C SER A 75 0.72 18.04 1.47
N GLU A 76 1.14 16.89 1.97
CA GLU A 76 1.54 16.70 3.36
C GLU A 76 2.80 17.51 3.70
N GLN A 77 3.83 17.45 2.86
CA GLN A 77 5.05 18.25 3.05
C GLN A 77 4.74 19.75 3.00
N PHE A 78 3.94 20.19 2.03
CA PHE A 78 3.48 21.57 1.96
C PHE A 78 2.76 22.00 3.23
N THR A 79 1.83 21.19 3.73
CA THR A 79 1.10 21.44 4.98
C THR A 79 2.03 21.56 6.17
N ASN A 80 3.00 20.67 6.31
CA ASN A 80 3.95 20.71 7.42
C ASN A 80 4.81 21.97 7.39
N GLU A 81 5.28 22.38 6.22
CA GLU A 81 6.06 23.61 6.05
C GLU A 81 5.22 24.87 6.37
N VAL A 82 3.94 24.90 5.98
CA VAL A 82 3.02 26.01 6.32
C VAL A 82 2.81 26.09 7.85
N ILE A 83 2.51 24.95 8.47
CA ILE A 83 2.28 24.90 9.93
C ILE A 83 3.53 25.31 10.70
N GLU A 84 4.70 24.83 10.29
CA GLU A 84 5.97 25.18 10.92
C GLU A 84 6.27 26.68 10.79
N SER A 85 6.04 27.26 9.62
CA SER A 85 6.22 28.69 9.37
C SER A 85 5.27 29.55 10.21
N ILE A 86 4.02 29.13 10.40
CA ILE A 86 3.04 29.80 11.26
C ILE A 86 3.47 29.70 12.74
N ARG A 87 3.84 28.49 13.19
CA ARG A 87 4.24 28.23 14.59
C ARG A 87 5.51 28.97 15.00
N SER A 88 6.40 29.23 14.06
CA SER A 88 7.63 29.98 14.33
C SER A 88 7.35 31.42 14.78
N GLY A 89 6.17 31.98 14.46
CA GLY A 89 5.80 33.37 14.74
C GLY A 89 6.67 34.39 14.02
N ASN A 90 7.53 33.95 13.10
CA ASN A 90 8.51 34.80 12.42
C ASN A 90 8.04 35.13 11.00
N ALA A 91 7.82 36.42 10.74
CA ALA A 91 7.45 36.89 9.40
C ALA A 91 8.46 36.47 8.30
N ALA A 92 9.74 36.36 8.64
CA ALA A 92 10.76 35.91 7.69
C ALA A 92 10.57 34.42 7.27
N ALA A 93 10.04 33.58 8.15
CA ALA A 93 9.74 32.18 7.83
C ALA A 93 8.61 32.09 6.78
N MET A 94 7.55 32.86 6.94
CA MET A 94 6.46 32.94 5.96
C MET A 94 6.93 33.53 4.63
N THR A 95 7.78 34.55 4.64
CA THR A 95 8.36 35.12 3.42
C THR A 95 9.18 34.06 2.69
N LYS A 96 10.03 33.33 3.41
CA LYS A 96 10.86 32.26 2.83
C LYS A 96 10.01 31.12 2.23
N LEU A 97 8.92 30.76 2.92
CA LEU A 97 7.97 29.77 2.40
C LEU A 97 7.35 30.24 1.07
N ARG A 98 6.86 31.48 1.04
CA ARG A 98 6.25 32.09 -0.14
C ARG A 98 7.23 32.21 -1.29
N ASP A 99 8.46 32.64 -1.03
CA ASP A 99 9.52 32.71 -2.03
C ASP A 99 9.82 31.33 -2.62
N LYS A 100 9.85 30.29 -1.79
CA LYS A 100 10.07 28.91 -2.25
C LYS A 100 9.01 28.45 -3.24
N TYR A 101 7.74 28.68 -2.96
CA TYR A 101 6.62 28.14 -3.74
C TYR A 101 6.13 29.07 -4.84
N ARG A 102 6.25 30.40 -4.69
CA ARG A 102 5.67 31.38 -5.61
C ARG A 102 6.64 31.89 -6.69
N THR A 103 7.90 31.46 -6.66
CA THR A 103 8.93 31.85 -7.65
C THR A 103 9.30 30.73 -8.61
N VAL A 104 8.62 29.59 -8.55
CA VAL A 104 8.88 28.46 -9.44
C VAL A 104 8.23 28.65 -10.81
N ASP A 105 8.76 28.02 -11.83
CA ASP A 105 8.17 27.97 -13.17
C ASP A 105 7.17 26.86 -13.32
N VAL A 106 7.39 25.73 -12.58
CA VAL A 106 6.51 24.57 -12.56
C VAL A 106 6.36 24.08 -11.11
N LEU A 107 5.14 24.07 -10.61
CA LEU A 107 4.77 23.50 -9.32
C LEU A 107 4.02 22.18 -9.52
N LEU A 108 4.57 21.13 -8.95
CA LEU A 108 3.98 19.77 -8.92
C LEU A 108 3.54 19.48 -7.49
N ILE A 109 2.24 19.49 -7.23
CA ILE A 109 1.69 19.18 -5.89
C ILE A 109 0.92 17.87 -5.92
N ASP A 110 1.42 16.90 -5.19
CA ASP A 110 0.89 15.52 -5.18
C ASP A 110 -0.08 15.31 -4.03
N ASP A 111 -1.12 14.53 -4.29
CA ASP A 111 -2.15 14.11 -3.31
C ASP A 111 -2.86 15.29 -2.62
N VAL A 112 -3.38 16.24 -3.41
CA VAL A 112 -4.00 17.47 -2.90
C VAL A 112 -5.18 17.24 -1.95
N GLN A 113 -5.81 16.05 -1.97
CA GLN A 113 -6.89 15.70 -1.05
C GLN A 113 -6.49 15.83 0.43
N PHE A 114 -5.22 15.74 0.77
CA PHE A 114 -4.74 15.90 2.16
C PHE A 114 -4.68 17.35 2.65
N ILE A 115 -4.83 18.33 1.77
CA ILE A 115 -4.95 19.77 2.15
C ILE A 115 -6.38 20.09 2.57
N ILE A 116 -7.36 19.37 2.04
CA ILE A 116 -8.77 19.64 2.28
C ILE A 116 -9.10 19.51 3.77
N GLY A 117 -9.86 20.49 4.30
CA GLY A 117 -10.20 20.56 5.71
C GLY A 117 -9.13 21.20 6.61
N LYS A 118 -7.98 21.62 6.05
CA LYS A 118 -6.90 22.32 6.77
C LYS A 118 -6.89 23.81 6.38
N GLU A 119 -7.67 24.60 7.04
CA GLU A 119 -7.99 25.99 6.67
C GLU A 119 -6.74 26.85 6.35
N SER A 120 -5.78 26.92 7.26
CA SER A 120 -4.56 27.74 7.07
C SER A 120 -3.70 27.27 5.87
N THR A 121 -3.65 25.95 5.66
CA THR A 121 -2.92 25.36 4.52
C THR A 121 -3.66 25.62 3.21
N GLN A 122 -4.98 25.51 3.21
CA GLN A 122 -5.82 25.82 2.06
C GLN A 122 -5.64 27.29 1.63
N GLU A 123 -5.70 28.23 2.56
CA GLU A 123 -5.49 29.64 2.30
C GLU A 123 -4.13 29.92 1.63
N GLU A 124 -3.05 29.40 2.21
CA GLU A 124 -1.70 29.61 1.66
C GLU A 124 -1.54 28.95 0.29
N PHE A 125 -2.14 27.78 0.09
CA PHE A 125 -2.18 27.10 -1.22
C PHE A 125 -2.98 27.91 -2.24
N PHE A 126 -4.13 28.44 -1.86
CA PHE A 126 -4.97 29.28 -2.71
C PHE A 126 -4.21 30.52 -3.23
N HIS A 127 -3.54 31.22 -2.34
CA HIS A 127 -2.74 32.37 -2.70
C HIS A 127 -1.55 31.99 -3.59
N THR A 128 -0.89 30.89 -3.30
CA THR A 128 0.21 30.36 -4.12
C THR A 128 -0.27 30.01 -5.52
N PHE A 129 -1.41 29.32 -5.63
CA PHE A 129 -2.04 29.00 -6.90
C PHE A 129 -2.31 30.26 -7.73
N ASN A 130 -2.96 31.26 -7.13
CA ASN A 130 -3.30 32.50 -7.85
C ASN A 130 -2.06 33.24 -8.35
N VAL A 131 -1.01 33.36 -7.54
CA VAL A 131 0.24 34.03 -7.92
C VAL A 131 0.88 33.30 -9.10
N LEU A 132 1.01 32.01 -9.06
CA LEU A 132 1.63 31.23 -10.13
C LEU A 132 0.79 31.26 -11.41
N HIS A 133 -0.51 31.03 -11.30
CA HIS A 133 -1.41 31.00 -12.45
C HIS A 133 -1.45 32.35 -13.16
N SER A 134 -1.56 33.45 -12.43
CA SER A 134 -1.57 34.79 -12.98
C SER A 134 -0.24 35.19 -13.64
N ALA A 135 0.87 34.60 -13.21
CA ALA A 135 2.19 34.80 -13.81
C ALA A 135 2.47 33.81 -14.99
N GLY A 136 1.48 33.05 -15.43
CA GLY A 136 1.64 32.05 -16.50
C GLY A 136 2.56 30.90 -16.14
N LYS A 137 2.73 30.62 -14.84
CA LYS A 137 3.52 29.47 -14.36
C LYS A 137 2.66 28.22 -14.33
N GLN A 138 3.27 27.08 -14.65
CA GLN A 138 2.56 25.81 -14.74
C GLN A 138 2.29 25.21 -13.35
N ILE A 139 1.05 24.77 -13.13
CA ILE A 139 0.63 24.02 -11.95
C ILE A 139 0.13 22.65 -12.37
N ILE A 140 0.64 21.61 -11.73
CA ILE A 140 0.18 20.22 -11.89
C ILE A 140 -0.27 19.72 -10.52
N ILE A 141 -1.47 19.16 -10.46
CA ILE A 141 -2.11 18.69 -9.23
C ILE A 141 -2.48 17.23 -9.42
N SER A 142 -2.24 16.40 -8.40
CA SER A 142 -2.78 15.05 -8.36
C SER A 142 -3.78 14.87 -7.20
N SER A 143 -4.69 13.94 -7.37
CA SER A 143 -5.66 13.53 -6.35
C SER A 143 -6.14 12.10 -6.57
N ASP A 144 -6.76 11.53 -5.55
CA ASP A 144 -7.46 10.27 -5.64
C ASP A 144 -8.88 10.42 -6.23
N LYS A 145 -9.44 11.64 -6.24
CA LYS A 145 -10.79 11.97 -6.69
C LYS A 145 -10.83 13.19 -7.59
N PRO A 146 -11.83 13.28 -8.50
CA PRO A 146 -12.08 14.51 -9.23
C PRO A 146 -12.59 15.61 -8.30
N PRO A 147 -12.43 16.90 -8.63
CA PRO A 147 -12.84 18.02 -7.78
C PRO A 147 -14.33 17.97 -7.38
N LYS A 148 -15.20 17.47 -8.26
CA LYS A 148 -16.65 17.36 -8.04
C LYS A 148 -17.03 16.38 -6.91
N GLU A 149 -16.20 15.38 -6.66
CA GLU A 149 -16.44 14.36 -5.64
C GLU A 149 -15.82 14.71 -4.28
N MET A 150 -15.18 15.86 -4.18
CA MET A 150 -14.63 16.37 -2.92
C MET A 150 -15.69 17.17 -2.16
N GLU A 151 -16.43 16.53 -1.26
CA GLU A 151 -17.59 17.10 -0.56
C GLU A 151 -17.26 18.38 0.23
N THR A 152 -16.08 18.43 0.84
CA THR A 152 -15.65 19.56 1.70
C THR A 152 -14.80 20.59 0.96
N LEU A 153 -14.63 20.44 -0.37
CA LEU A 153 -13.86 21.39 -1.17
C LEU A 153 -14.69 22.64 -1.44
N GLU A 154 -14.19 23.78 -0.98
CA GLU A 154 -14.82 25.08 -1.25
C GLU A 154 -14.90 25.35 -2.75
N GLU A 155 -15.97 26.02 -3.20
CA GLU A 155 -16.24 26.35 -4.60
C GLU A 155 -15.09 27.10 -5.27
N ARG A 156 -14.41 27.99 -4.54
CA ARG A 156 -13.27 28.75 -5.04
C ARG A 156 -12.08 27.85 -5.43
N PHE A 157 -11.87 26.71 -4.75
CA PHE A 157 -10.85 25.72 -5.12
C PHE A 157 -11.31 24.85 -6.28
N ARG A 158 -12.58 24.40 -6.23
CA ARG A 158 -13.15 23.58 -7.29
C ARG A 158 -13.06 24.27 -8.63
N SER A 159 -13.47 25.53 -8.73
CA SER A 159 -13.42 26.31 -9.95
C SER A 159 -11.98 26.47 -10.49
N ARG A 160 -10.98 26.55 -9.61
CA ARG A 160 -9.59 26.64 -10.02
C ARG A 160 -9.03 25.32 -10.51
N PHE A 161 -9.35 24.22 -9.85
CA PHE A 161 -8.92 22.89 -10.29
C PHE A 161 -9.54 22.51 -11.64
N GLU A 162 -10.76 22.95 -11.89
CA GLU A 162 -11.49 22.74 -13.14
C GLU A 162 -11.13 23.75 -14.25
N TRP A 163 -10.35 24.78 -13.96
CA TRP A 163 -10.01 25.84 -14.91
C TRP A 163 -9.18 25.36 -16.10
N GLY A 164 -8.26 24.42 -15.87
CA GLY A 164 -7.42 23.83 -16.91
C GLY A 164 -7.98 22.53 -17.47
N LEU A 165 -7.17 21.48 -17.43
CA LEU A 165 -7.54 20.14 -17.89
C LEU A 165 -7.56 19.16 -16.76
N ILE A 166 -8.65 18.38 -16.66
CA ILE A 166 -8.78 17.25 -15.76
C ILE A 166 -8.56 15.98 -16.56
N ALA A 167 -7.63 15.14 -16.14
CA ALA A 167 -7.32 13.86 -16.77
C ALA A 167 -7.37 12.74 -15.75
N ASP A 168 -8.10 11.70 -16.08
CA ASP A 168 -8.28 10.51 -15.25
C ASP A 168 -7.30 9.39 -15.61
N ILE A 169 -7.00 8.56 -14.63
CA ILE A 169 -6.20 7.34 -14.79
C ILE A 169 -6.94 6.19 -14.15
N HIS A 170 -7.18 5.15 -14.94
CA HIS A 170 -7.87 3.93 -14.50
C HIS A 170 -6.88 2.78 -14.21
N PRO A 171 -7.34 1.71 -13.55
CA PRO A 171 -6.56 0.48 -13.45
C PRO A 171 -6.17 -0.07 -14.84
N PRO A 172 -4.94 -0.58 -15.00
CA PRO A 172 -4.46 -1.09 -16.29
C PRO A 172 -5.19 -2.39 -16.69
N ASP A 173 -5.42 -2.57 -17.99
CA ASP A 173 -5.84 -3.83 -18.57
C ASP A 173 -4.73 -4.89 -18.53
N TYR A 174 -5.02 -6.12 -18.95
CA TYR A 174 -4.07 -7.22 -18.88
C TYR A 174 -2.81 -6.95 -19.72
N GLU A 175 -2.97 -6.46 -20.93
CA GLU A 175 -1.85 -6.16 -21.84
C GLU A 175 -0.95 -5.07 -21.25
N THR A 176 -1.54 -4.05 -20.66
CA THR A 176 -0.79 -2.98 -19.99
C THR A 176 -0.08 -3.51 -18.75
N ARG A 177 -0.72 -4.37 -17.94
CA ARG A 177 -0.07 -5.01 -16.79
C ARG A 177 1.14 -5.85 -17.21
N MET A 178 1.00 -6.64 -18.29
CA MET A 178 2.10 -7.41 -18.86
C MET A 178 3.26 -6.51 -19.28
N ALA A 179 2.96 -5.42 -19.99
CA ALA A 179 3.98 -4.47 -20.44
C ALA A 179 4.71 -3.78 -19.26
N ILE A 180 3.98 -3.41 -18.20
CA ILE A 180 4.56 -2.84 -16.98
C ILE A 180 5.50 -3.83 -16.29
N LEU A 181 5.06 -5.06 -16.11
CA LEU A 181 5.86 -6.10 -15.48
C LEU A 181 7.13 -6.44 -16.28
N ARG A 182 7.02 -6.54 -17.63
CA ARG A 182 8.18 -6.74 -18.48
C ARG A 182 9.17 -5.58 -18.40
N LYS A 183 8.66 -4.34 -18.39
CA LYS A 183 9.51 -3.16 -18.23
C LYS A 183 10.25 -3.16 -16.89
N ASN A 184 9.56 -3.53 -15.81
CA ASN A 184 10.18 -3.64 -14.49
C ASN A 184 11.14 -4.84 -14.41
N ALA A 185 10.85 -5.92 -15.12
CA ALA A 185 11.74 -7.09 -15.18
C ALA A 185 13.11 -6.76 -15.78
N GLU A 186 13.18 -5.82 -16.74
CA GLU A 186 14.45 -5.34 -17.32
C GLU A 186 15.43 -4.76 -16.31
N MET A 187 14.95 -4.37 -15.11
CA MET A 187 15.81 -3.84 -14.04
C MET A 187 16.55 -4.91 -13.24
N TYR A 188 16.23 -6.18 -13.47
CA TYR A 188 16.88 -7.30 -12.79
C TYR A 188 17.92 -7.95 -13.71
N ASP A 189 19.03 -8.39 -13.11
CA ASP A 189 20.13 -9.06 -13.82
C ASP A 189 19.78 -10.49 -14.30
N LYS A 190 18.62 -11.00 -13.90
CA LYS A 190 18.12 -12.33 -14.29
C LYS A 190 16.94 -12.20 -15.24
N GLU A 191 16.95 -13.01 -16.26
CA GLU A 191 15.77 -13.20 -17.11
C GLU A 191 14.62 -13.81 -16.29
N ILE A 192 13.45 -13.21 -16.43
CA ILE A 192 12.23 -13.65 -15.73
C ILE A 192 11.33 -14.33 -16.75
N ASP A 193 10.98 -15.59 -16.51
CA ASP A 193 10.12 -16.36 -17.39
C ASP A 193 8.76 -15.70 -17.58
N ASP A 194 8.27 -15.72 -18.80
CA ASP A 194 6.99 -15.09 -19.18
C ASP A 194 5.80 -15.68 -18.43
N GLU A 195 5.88 -16.95 -18.00
CA GLU A 195 4.87 -17.60 -17.17
C GLU A 195 4.71 -16.92 -15.80
N ILE A 196 5.80 -16.44 -15.20
CA ILE A 196 5.77 -15.71 -13.92
C ILE A 196 5.10 -14.35 -14.13
N ILE A 197 5.47 -13.65 -15.20
CA ILE A 197 4.88 -12.37 -15.58
C ILE A 197 3.38 -12.50 -15.81
N GLN A 198 2.96 -13.53 -16.56
CA GLN A 198 1.55 -13.83 -16.82
C GLN A 198 0.79 -14.15 -15.53
N TYR A 199 1.39 -14.94 -14.64
CA TYR A 199 0.80 -15.27 -13.35
C TYR A 199 0.51 -14.03 -12.50
N ILE A 200 1.49 -13.13 -12.39
CA ILE A 200 1.33 -11.87 -11.65
C ILE A 200 0.26 -10.99 -12.32
N ALA A 201 0.34 -10.79 -13.63
CA ALA A 201 -0.60 -9.96 -14.39
C ALA A 201 -2.05 -10.46 -14.32
N THR A 202 -2.25 -11.78 -14.23
CA THR A 202 -3.58 -12.39 -14.14
C THR A 202 -4.20 -12.20 -12.77
N ASN A 203 -3.41 -12.31 -11.71
CA ASN A 203 -3.89 -12.34 -10.34
C ASN A 203 -3.88 -10.96 -9.65
N ILE A 204 -2.97 -10.05 -10.00
CA ILE A 204 -2.87 -8.71 -9.45
C ILE A 204 -3.47 -7.71 -10.44
N LYS A 205 -4.66 -7.19 -10.13
CA LYS A 205 -5.46 -6.34 -11.06
C LYS A 205 -5.69 -4.92 -10.55
N SER A 206 -5.37 -4.66 -9.29
CA SER A 206 -5.79 -3.46 -8.58
C SER A 206 -5.03 -2.20 -9.00
N ASN A 207 -3.70 -2.24 -8.96
CA ASN A 207 -2.86 -1.09 -9.25
C ASN A 207 -1.41 -1.48 -9.56
N ILE A 208 -0.65 -0.52 -10.06
CA ILE A 208 0.75 -0.72 -10.50
C ILE A 208 1.68 -0.97 -9.32
N ARG A 209 1.46 -0.33 -8.16
CA ARG A 209 2.29 -0.55 -6.96
C ARG A 209 2.22 -2.00 -6.48
N GLU A 210 1.04 -2.60 -6.54
CA GLU A 210 0.88 -4.01 -6.18
C GLU A 210 1.52 -4.94 -7.21
N LEU A 211 1.47 -4.61 -8.51
CA LEU A 211 2.19 -5.34 -9.55
C LEU A 211 3.70 -5.33 -9.30
N GLU A 212 4.27 -4.15 -9.08
CA GLU A 212 5.70 -3.97 -8.77
C GLU A 212 6.07 -4.66 -7.46
N GLY A 213 5.24 -4.51 -6.43
CA GLY A 213 5.43 -5.18 -5.14
C GLY A 213 5.43 -6.69 -5.25
N ALA A 214 4.53 -7.26 -6.06
CA ALA A 214 4.46 -8.70 -6.31
C ALA A 214 5.73 -9.21 -7.02
N LEU A 215 6.19 -8.53 -8.07
CA LEU A 215 7.42 -8.89 -8.77
C LEU A 215 8.63 -8.80 -7.83
N ASN A 216 8.75 -7.71 -7.07
CA ASN A 216 9.81 -7.54 -6.08
C ASN A 216 9.81 -8.66 -5.02
N LYS A 217 8.62 -9.07 -4.55
CA LYS A 217 8.47 -10.15 -3.55
C LYS A 217 8.96 -11.48 -4.11
N VAL A 218 8.60 -11.81 -5.35
CA VAL A 218 9.06 -13.03 -6.03
C VAL A 218 10.58 -13.04 -6.18
N MET A 219 11.16 -11.94 -6.67
CA MET A 219 12.61 -11.80 -6.87
C MET A 219 13.38 -11.84 -5.55
N ALA A 220 12.87 -11.18 -4.51
CA ALA A 220 13.47 -11.22 -3.18
C ALA A 220 13.45 -12.63 -2.60
N ASN A 221 12.35 -13.36 -2.77
CA ASN A 221 12.21 -14.74 -2.29
C ASN A 221 13.24 -15.68 -2.96
N ALA A 222 13.37 -15.61 -4.29
CA ALA A 222 14.36 -16.37 -5.03
C ALA A 222 15.79 -16.06 -4.56
N ARG A 223 16.13 -14.78 -4.36
CA ARG A 223 17.46 -14.34 -3.97
C ARG A 223 17.83 -14.72 -2.54
N LEU A 224 16.93 -14.44 -1.57
CA LEU A 224 17.20 -14.65 -0.14
C LEU A 224 17.25 -16.14 0.22
N ASN A 225 16.37 -16.94 -0.37
CA ASN A 225 16.30 -18.36 -0.13
C ASN A 225 17.23 -19.18 -1.05
N LYS A 226 17.96 -18.50 -1.97
CA LYS A 226 18.84 -19.14 -2.96
C LYS A 226 18.12 -20.22 -3.78
N GLN A 227 16.87 -19.97 -4.12
CA GLN A 227 16.04 -20.88 -4.90
C GLN A 227 16.05 -20.47 -6.37
N GLU A 228 15.81 -21.43 -7.23
CA GLU A 228 15.62 -21.19 -8.66
C GLU A 228 14.31 -20.44 -8.89
N LEU A 229 14.37 -19.42 -9.77
CA LEU A 229 13.21 -18.64 -10.14
C LEU A 229 12.34 -19.47 -11.11
N ASN A 230 11.16 -19.86 -10.64
CA ASN A 230 10.18 -20.62 -11.42
C ASN A 230 8.75 -20.28 -10.98
N LEU A 231 7.75 -20.78 -11.71
CA LEU A 231 6.35 -20.48 -11.41
C LEU A 231 5.93 -20.96 -10.01
N ALA A 232 6.38 -22.13 -9.56
CA ALA A 232 6.02 -22.66 -8.24
C ALA A 232 6.51 -21.75 -7.11
N LEU A 233 7.72 -21.18 -7.25
CA LEU A 233 8.23 -20.19 -6.31
C LEU A 233 7.38 -18.91 -6.31
N ALA A 234 6.94 -18.45 -7.48
CA ALA A 234 6.09 -17.26 -7.61
C ALA A 234 4.72 -17.49 -6.96
N GLU A 235 4.11 -18.65 -7.18
CA GLU A 235 2.84 -19.04 -6.56
C GLU A 235 2.94 -19.07 -5.02
N ASP A 236 3.99 -19.68 -4.48
CA ASP A 236 4.21 -19.74 -3.04
C ASP A 236 4.49 -18.36 -2.45
N ALA A 237 5.34 -17.58 -3.08
CA ALA A 237 5.71 -16.22 -2.64
C ALA A 237 4.52 -15.26 -2.61
N LEU A 238 3.55 -15.42 -3.51
CA LEU A 238 2.40 -14.54 -3.67
C LEU A 238 1.10 -15.07 -3.05
N LYS A 239 1.12 -16.26 -2.46
CA LYS A 239 -0.06 -16.92 -1.89
C LYS A 239 -0.86 -16.00 -0.97
N ASP A 240 -0.20 -15.33 -0.04
CA ASP A 240 -0.83 -14.44 0.93
C ASP A 240 -1.35 -13.13 0.30
N VAL A 241 -0.78 -12.71 -0.83
CA VAL A 241 -1.18 -11.51 -1.56
C VAL A 241 -2.41 -11.78 -2.42
N ILE A 242 -2.42 -12.92 -3.10
CA ILE A 242 -3.50 -13.29 -4.04
C ILE A 242 -4.71 -13.84 -3.29
N TYR A 243 -4.47 -14.57 -2.21
CA TYR A 243 -5.49 -15.22 -1.39
C TYR A 243 -5.44 -14.74 0.07
N PRO A 244 -5.66 -13.44 0.35
CA PRO A 244 -5.57 -12.91 1.71
C PRO A 244 -6.60 -13.52 2.67
N ASP A 245 -7.74 -13.99 2.15
CA ASP A 245 -8.81 -14.64 2.91
C ASP A 245 -8.67 -16.17 3.00
N GLN A 246 -7.70 -16.76 2.33
CA GLN A 246 -7.24 -18.10 2.67
C GLN A 246 -6.39 -18.00 3.96
N ARG A 247 -6.99 -17.51 5.04
CA ARG A 247 -6.59 -17.92 6.37
C ARG A 247 -6.41 -19.43 6.26
N ARG A 248 -5.24 -19.95 6.65
CA ARG A 248 -5.11 -21.37 6.93
C ARG A 248 -6.38 -21.73 7.69
N GLU A 249 -7.26 -22.53 7.08
CA GLU A 249 -8.44 -22.98 7.81
C GLU A 249 -7.94 -23.48 9.14
N VAL A 250 -8.33 -22.80 10.20
CA VAL A 250 -7.88 -23.15 11.53
C VAL A 250 -8.45 -24.53 11.79
N SER A 251 -7.64 -25.54 11.58
CA SER A 251 -8.02 -26.95 11.79
C SER A 251 -7.55 -27.41 13.16
N PRO A 252 -8.21 -28.41 13.76
CA PRO A 252 -7.72 -29.01 15.00
C PRO A 252 -6.27 -29.48 14.92
N THR A 253 -5.84 -29.96 13.76
CA THR A 253 -4.45 -30.39 13.51
C THR A 253 -3.48 -29.21 13.59
N LEU A 254 -3.80 -28.07 12.97
CA LEU A 254 -2.98 -26.88 13.05
C LEU A 254 -2.85 -26.37 14.49
N ILE A 255 -3.96 -26.34 15.24
CA ILE A 255 -3.96 -25.92 16.64
C ILE A 255 -3.04 -26.83 17.48
N ILE A 256 -3.09 -28.15 17.25
CA ILE A 256 -2.21 -29.12 17.92
C ILE A 256 -0.74 -28.81 17.60
N ASP A 257 -0.41 -28.51 16.33
CA ASP A 257 0.94 -28.24 15.89
C ASP A 257 1.49 -26.95 16.55
N VAL A 258 0.71 -25.88 16.53
CA VAL A 258 1.12 -24.58 17.11
C VAL A 258 1.27 -24.68 18.64
N VAL A 259 0.37 -25.39 19.32
CA VAL A 259 0.47 -25.58 20.77
C VAL A 259 1.64 -26.50 21.13
N ALA A 260 1.87 -27.56 20.38
CA ALA A 260 3.02 -28.45 20.56
C ALA A 260 4.35 -27.70 20.45
N GLU A 261 4.48 -26.88 19.42
CA GLU A 261 5.64 -26.00 19.23
C GLU A 261 5.80 -24.98 20.38
N HIS A 262 4.70 -24.33 20.78
CA HIS A 262 4.74 -23.30 21.84
C HIS A 262 5.21 -23.85 23.18
N PHE A 263 4.79 -25.07 23.53
CA PHE A 263 5.17 -25.76 24.78
C PHE A 263 6.40 -26.65 24.63
N ASN A 264 7.00 -26.74 23.45
CA ASN A 264 8.12 -27.63 23.13
C ASN A 264 7.86 -29.09 23.49
N ILE A 265 6.67 -29.61 23.13
CA ILE A 265 6.19 -30.97 23.41
C ILE A 265 5.95 -31.67 22.09
N SER A 266 6.27 -32.98 22.00
CA SER A 266 5.96 -33.78 20.82
C SER A 266 4.45 -34.00 20.63
N LYS A 267 4.00 -34.16 19.39
CA LYS A 267 2.58 -34.48 19.09
C LYS A 267 2.16 -35.80 19.70
N GLU A 268 3.05 -36.80 19.74
CA GLU A 268 2.86 -38.08 20.34
C GLU A 268 2.59 -37.95 21.85
N ASP A 269 3.30 -37.03 22.52
CA ASP A 269 3.10 -36.81 23.96
C ASP A 269 1.78 -36.09 24.24
N ILE A 270 1.37 -35.17 23.38
CA ILE A 270 0.06 -34.51 23.48
C ILE A 270 -1.08 -35.51 23.36
N THR A 271 -0.99 -36.44 22.44
CA THR A 271 -2.02 -37.47 22.24
C THR A 271 -1.89 -38.67 23.21
N SER A 272 -0.82 -38.74 23.99
CA SER A 272 -0.53 -39.81 24.92
C SER A 272 -1.47 -39.85 26.14
N LYS A 273 -1.35 -40.90 26.97
CA LYS A 273 -2.09 -41.06 28.24
C LYS A 273 -1.41 -40.39 29.44
N LYS A 274 -0.29 -39.66 29.25
CA LYS A 274 0.43 -39.01 30.35
C LYS A 274 -0.47 -37.97 31.06
N ARG A 275 -0.43 -37.93 32.40
CA ARG A 275 -1.33 -37.11 33.23
C ARG A 275 -0.63 -35.96 33.97
N ASN A 276 0.66 -35.77 33.75
CA ASN A 276 1.41 -34.68 34.37
C ASN A 276 0.89 -33.31 33.86
N SER A 277 0.99 -32.27 34.67
CA SER A 277 0.53 -30.92 34.35
C SER A 277 1.17 -30.37 33.08
N GLU A 278 2.39 -30.76 32.79
CA GLU A 278 3.14 -30.44 31.58
C GLU A 278 2.41 -30.82 30.28
N TYR A 279 1.62 -31.91 30.29
CA TYR A 279 0.84 -32.37 29.15
C TYR A 279 -0.64 -32.03 29.24
N VAL A 280 -1.16 -31.89 30.46
CA VAL A 280 -2.58 -31.65 30.71
C VAL A 280 -2.99 -30.25 30.31
N VAL A 281 -2.19 -29.24 30.69
CA VAL A 281 -2.51 -27.83 30.41
C VAL A 281 -2.49 -27.56 28.90
N PRO A 282 -1.46 -27.95 28.14
CA PRO A 282 -1.47 -27.81 26.67
C PRO A 282 -2.67 -28.50 26.01
N ARG A 283 -3.05 -29.70 26.45
CA ARG A 283 -4.25 -30.39 25.93
C ARG A 283 -5.53 -29.62 26.20
N GLN A 284 -5.69 -29.05 27.40
CA GLN A 284 -6.86 -28.23 27.72
C GLN A 284 -6.90 -26.95 26.87
N ILE A 285 -5.76 -26.34 26.61
CA ILE A 285 -5.66 -25.19 25.69
C ILE A 285 -6.05 -25.61 24.26
N ILE A 286 -5.59 -26.74 23.77
CA ILE A 286 -6.00 -27.27 22.46
C ILE A 286 -7.52 -27.51 22.42
N MET A 287 -8.10 -28.12 23.46
CA MET A 287 -9.55 -28.35 23.54
C MET A 287 -10.32 -27.05 23.45
N TYR A 288 -9.90 -26.02 24.20
CA TYR A 288 -10.49 -24.70 24.22
C TYR A 288 -10.36 -24.01 22.85
N LEU A 289 -9.15 -23.94 22.27
CA LEU A 289 -8.90 -23.30 20.99
C LEU A 289 -9.63 -24.01 19.84
N CYS A 290 -9.65 -25.33 19.80
CA CYS A 290 -10.42 -26.07 18.80
C CYS A 290 -11.91 -25.74 18.87
N ARG A 291 -12.45 -25.57 20.07
CA ARG A 291 -13.86 -25.23 20.27
C ARG A 291 -14.15 -23.78 19.85
N GLN A 292 -13.25 -22.85 20.12
CA GLN A 292 -13.43 -21.42 19.81
C GLN A 292 -13.15 -21.07 18.34
N MET A 293 -12.20 -21.75 17.71
CA MET A 293 -11.66 -21.34 16.41
C MET A 293 -12.02 -22.31 15.26
N THR A 294 -12.69 -23.43 15.55
CA THR A 294 -13.12 -24.41 14.53
C THR A 294 -14.57 -24.84 14.75
N GLU A 295 -15.17 -25.46 13.74
CA GLU A 295 -16.49 -26.06 13.84
C GLU A 295 -16.46 -27.50 14.38
N ALA A 296 -15.31 -27.95 14.90
CA ALA A 296 -15.15 -29.31 15.41
C ALA A 296 -16.06 -29.57 16.62
N THR A 297 -16.75 -30.67 16.57
CA THR A 297 -17.56 -31.15 17.72
C THR A 297 -16.66 -31.67 18.84
N PHE A 298 -17.17 -31.73 20.08
CA PHE A 298 -16.42 -32.29 21.19
C PHE A 298 -15.94 -33.74 20.95
N GLN A 299 -16.71 -34.51 20.18
CA GLN A 299 -16.33 -35.88 19.78
C GLN A 299 -15.15 -35.84 18.79
N MET A 300 -15.17 -34.94 17.81
CA MET A 300 -14.04 -34.79 16.88
C MET A 300 -12.76 -34.33 17.60
N ILE A 301 -12.87 -33.36 18.49
CA ILE A 301 -11.73 -32.87 19.29
C ILE A 301 -11.16 -33.99 20.14
N ALA A 302 -12.03 -34.81 20.79
CA ALA A 302 -11.59 -35.98 21.54
C ALA A 302 -10.83 -36.98 20.66
N ALA A 303 -11.31 -37.26 19.47
CA ALA A 303 -10.65 -38.16 18.52
C ALA A 303 -9.25 -37.67 18.12
N TYR A 304 -9.10 -36.37 17.81
CA TYR A 304 -7.80 -35.77 17.49
C TYR A 304 -6.79 -35.87 18.65
N LEU A 305 -7.26 -35.82 19.90
CA LEU A 305 -6.42 -35.97 21.10
C LEU A 305 -6.27 -37.41 21.58
N GLY A 306 -6.72 -38.38 20.80
CA GLY A 306 -6.66 -39.79 21.16
C GLY A 306 -7.50 -40.18 22.41
N LYS A 307 -8.57 -39.44 22.69
CA LYS A 307 -9.51 -39.67 23.80
C LYS A 307 -10.74 -40.41 23.30
N LYS A 308 -11.25 -41.33 24.13
CA LYS A 308 -12.47 -42.07 23.81
C LYS A 308 -13.75 -41.36 24.24
N ASP A 309 -13.63 -40.42 25.19
CA ASP A 309 -14.78 -39.75 25.81
C ASP A 309 -14.70 -38.25 25.60
N HIS A 310 -15.76 -37.70 25.01
CA HIS A 310 -15.92 -36.25 24.78
C HIS A 310 -16.17 -35.45 26.06
N THR A 311 -16.61 -36.09 27.16
CA THR A 311 -16.78 -35.44 28.47
C THR A 311 -15.46 -34.84 28.98
N THR A 312 -14.36 -35.49 28.70
CA THR A 312 -13.02 -34.99 29.02
C THR A 312 -12.72 -33.67 28.29
N VAL A 313 -13.22 -33.50 27.07
CA VAL A 313 -13.04 -32.27 26.29
C VAL A 313 -13.89 -31.15 26.88
N ILE A 314 -15.14 -31.42 27.23
CA ILE A 314 -16.05 -30.45 27.85
C ILE A 314 -15.42 -29.90 29.13
N HIS A 315 -15.00 -30.79 30.05
CA HIS A 315 -14.33 -30.34 31.29
C HIS A 315 -13.01 -29.61 31.04
N GLY A 316 -12.28 -29.95 29.99
CA GLY A 316 -11.05 -29.27 29.61
C GLY A 316 -11.31 -27.81 29.15
N VAL A 317 -12.37 -27.60 28.35
CA VAL A 317 -12.81 -26.32 27.90
C VAL A 317 -13.29 -25.44 29.07
N GLU A 318 -14.23 -25.95 29.89
CA GLU A 318 -14.75 -25.25 31.05
C GLU A 318 -13.64 -24.78 32.01
N LYS A 319 -12.66 -25.67 32.24
CA LYS A 319 -11.53 -25.34 33.13
C LYS A 319 -10.63 -24.23 32.59
N ILE A 320 -10.45 -24.12 31.30
CA ILE A 320 -9.70 -23.01 30.69
C ILE A 320 -10.53 -21.75 30.73
N GLU A 321 -11.83 -21.79 30.45
CA GLU A 321 -12.74 -20.66 30.52
C GLU A 321 -12.78 -20.02 31.93
N GLU A 322 -12.81 -20.84 33.00
CA GLU A 322 -12.70 -20.35 34.36
C GLU A 322 -11.33 -19.72 34.65
N LYS A 323 -10.25 -20.38 34.25
CA LYS A 323 -8.88 -19.91 34.52
C LYS A 323 -8.52 -18.63 33.80
N ILE A 324 -8.99 -18.42 32.57
CA ILE A 324 -8.75 -17.17 31.81
C ILE A 324 -9.29 -15.94 32.55
N GLN A 325 -10.32 -16.11 33.40
CA GLN A 325 -10.90 -15.02 34.19
C GLN A 325 -9.94 -14.50 35.29
N THR A 326 -9.10 -15.37 35.82
CA THR A 326 -8.28 -15.10 37.01
C THR A 326 -6.77 -15.19 36.78
N ASP A 327 -6.33 -15.85 35.71
CA ASP A 327 -4.91 -16.09 35.37
C ASP A 327 -4.51 -15.30 34.13
N GLU A 328 -3.87 -14.16 34.35
CA GLU A 328 -3.41 -13.26 33.28
C GLU A 328 -2.27 -13.88 32.45
N ASP A 329 -1.41 -14.69 33.06
CA ASP A 329 -0.31 -15.36 32.34
C ASP A 329 -0.86 -16.41 31.36
N LEU A 330 -1.88 -17.18 31.77
CA LEU A 330 -2.56 -18.13 30.89
C LEU A 330 -3.28 -17.39 29.74
N ARG A 331 -3.92 -16.26 30.02
CA ARG A 331 -4.57 -15.42 28.99
C ARG A 331 -3.57 -14.96 27.92
N ASN A 332 -2.45 -14.41 28.35
CA ASN A 332 -1.38 -13.93 27.46
C ASN A 332 -0.79 -15.06 26.60
N LYS A 333 -0.63 -16.27 27.17
CA LYS A 333 -0.17 -17.45 26.42
C LYS A 333 -1.16 -17.85 25.33
N ILE A 334 -2.45 -17.87 25.64
CA ILE A 334 -3.51 -18.21 24.67
C ILE A 334 -3.56 -17.17 23.55
N GLU A 335 -3.53 -15.88 23.87
CA GLU A 335 -3.48 -14.81 22.86
C GLU A 335 -2.24 -14.89 21.97
N THR A 336 -1.10 -15.28 22.52
CA THR A 336 0.13 -15.48 21.75
C THR A 336 0.01 -16.65 20.78
N ILE A 337 -0.63 -17.72 21.20
CA ILE A 337 -0.90 -18.91 20.37
C ILE A 337 -1.89 -18.57 19.25
N GLN A 338 -2.93 -17.79 19.54
CA GLN A 338 -3.94 -17.36 18.55
C GLN A 338 -3.39 -16.45 17.46
N LYS A 339 -2.29 -15.74 17.71
CA LYS A 339 -1.62 -14.85 16.75
C LYS A 339 -0.61 -15.57 15.84
N LYS A 340 -0.28 -16.83 16.14
CA LYS A 340 0.60 -17.67 15.32
C LYS A 340 -0.19 -18.46 14.28
#